data_9fdc706b854da66decc0b2384255f8e8
#
_entry.id   9fdc706b854da66decc0b2384255f8e8
#
_cell.length_a   1.000
_cell.length_b   1.000
_cell.length_c   1.000
_cell.angle_alpha   90.00
_cell.angle_beta   90.00
_cell.angle_gamma   90.00
#
_symmetry.space_group_name_H-M   'P 1'
#
loop_
_entity.id
_entity.type
_entity.pdbx_description
1 polymer ?
#
loop_
_entity_poly.entity_id
_entity_poly.type
_entity_poly.pdbx_seq_one_letter_code
_entity_poly.pdbx_strand_id
1 'polypeptide(L)'
;MAVLLPGGAGYIGSHTAVELLKAGKKIVIIDNFSNSKPEVLDKIKEISGKDFKFYEIDYLDKEKLEKVFEENKIEAVLNFAGYKAVGESIQKPLEYYHNNISGCLVLLETMKKYGVKKFIFSSSATVYGEPERIPLTEDCKIGGTTNPYGSSKLFIEQILKDLYASDNSWDICILRYFNPVGAHESGLIGEEPQGIPNNLMPYIARVAAGTLKELSVFGNDYNTPDGTGVRDYI
;
A
#
# COMPACT_ATOMS: atom_id res chain seq x y z
N MET A 1 -23.06 -5.46 2.88
CA MET A 1 -21.78 -5.93 2.31
C MET A 1 -20.70 -5.00 2.82
N ALA A 2 -19.46 -5.45 2.89
CA ALA A 2 -18.34 -4.69 3.44
C ALA A 2 -17.15 -4.68 2.48
N VAL A 3 -16.31 -3.65 2.56
CA VAL A 3 -15.04 -3.56 1.85
C VAL A 3 -13.93 -4.08 2.76
N LEU A 4 -13.12 -5.02 2.27
CA LEU A 4 -11.96 -5.55 3.00
C LEU A 4 -10.72 -4.71 2.68
N LEU A 5 -9.98 -4.33 3.72
CA LEU A 5 -8.77 -3.51 3.65
C LEU A 5 -7.57 -4.27 4.25
N PRO A 6 -6.89 -5.14 3.47
CA PRO A 6 -5.61 -5.70 3.90
C PRO A 6 -4.56 -4.57 4.00
N GLY A 7 -3.82 -4.51 5.13
CA GLY A 7 -2.92 -3.40 5.43
C GLY A 7 -3.65 -2.10 5.81
N GLY A 8 -4.90 -2.21 6.28
CA GLY A 8 -5.76 -1.06 6.53
C GLY A 8 -5.35 -0.21 7.74
N ALA A 9 -4.45 -0.69 8.62
CA ALA A 9 -3.87 0.11 9.69
C ALA A 9 -2.61 0.88 9.27
N GLY A 10 -2.12 0.68 8.04
CA GLY A 10 -1.01 1.44 7.46
C GLY A 10 -1.41 2.87 7.06
N TYR A 11 -0.44 3.65 6.56
CA TYR A 11 -0.61 5.07 6.21
C TYR A 11 -1.77 5.29 5.23
N ILE A 12 -1.69 4.76 4.00
CA ILE A 12 -2.73 4.97 2.98
C ILE A 12 -4.02 4.24 3.38
N GLY A 13 -3.88 3.03 3.96
CA GLY A 13 -5.02 2.21 4.39
C GLY A 13 -5.89 2.90 5.44
N SER A 14 -5.29 3.54 6.45
CA SER A 14 -6.02 4.24 7.51
C SER A 14 -6.78 5.47 7.00
N HIS A 15 -6.17 6.27 6.10
CA HIS A 15 -6.87 7.38 5.45
C HIS A 15 -8.04 6.89 4.60
N THR A 16 -7.83 5.83 3.81
CA THR A 16 -8.90 5.22 3.02
C THR A 16 -10.02 4.65 3.90
N ALA A 17 -9.68 4.04 5.03
CA ALA A 17 -10.66 3.55 5.99
C ALA A 17 -11.55 4.67 6.52
N VAL A 18 -10.97 5.81 6.90
CA VAL A 18 -11.70 6.99 7.36
C VAL A 18 -12.68 7.48 6.27
N GLU A 19 -12.21 7.64 5.05
CA GLU A 19 -13.04 8.15 3.94
C GLU A 19 -14.17 7.17 3.57
N LEU A 20 -13.92 5.87 3.55
CA LEU A 20 -14.96 4.87 3.33
C LEU A 20 -16.02 4.89 4.44
N LEU A 21 -15.59 5.01 5.70
CA LEU A 21 -16.49 5.13 6.83
C LEU A 21 -17.33 6.40 6.75
N LYS A 22 -16.71 7.58 6.47
CA LYS A 22 -17.43 8.84 6.24
C LYS A 22 -18.47 8.71 5.12
N ALA A 23 -18.11 8.01 4.02
CA ALA A 23 -19.03 7.72 2.90
C ALA A 23 -20.12 6.67 3.23
N GLY A 24 -20.22 6.21 4.47
CA GLY A 24 -21.24 5.25 4.92
C GLY A 24 -20.99 3.80 4.52
N LYS A 25 -19.79 3.47 4.07
CA LYS A 25 -19.43 2.09 3.75
C LYS A 25 -19.11 1.30 5.03
N LYS A 26 -19.45 0.02 5.04
CA LYS A 26 -18.94 -0.92 6.04
C LYS A 26 -17.58 -1.40 5.61
N ILE A 27 -16.63 -1.46 6.53
CA ILE A 27 -15.29 -1.95 6.25
C ILE A 27 -14.91 -3.09 7.21
N VAL A 28 -13.97 -3.89 6.76
CA VAL A 28 -13.25 -4.88 7.57
C VAL A 28 -11.76 -4.61 7.35
N ILE A 29 -11.00 -4.42 8.40
CA ILE A 29 -9.55 -4.23 8.33
C ILE A 29 -8.87 -5.53 8.74
N ILE A 30 -7.84 -5.93 7.99
CA ILE A 30 -6.87 -6.94 8.41
C ILE A 30 -5.47 -6.33 8.36
N ASP A 31 -4.67 -6.59 9.40
CA ASP A 31 -3.29 -6.11 9.51
C ASP A 31 -2.53 -6.98 10.51
N ASN A 32 -1.24 -7.19 10.30
CA ASN A 32 -0.38 -7.94 11.22
C ASN A 32 0.54 -7.02 12.03
N PHE A 33 0.37 -5.71 11.90
CA PHE A 33 1.15 -4.65 12.54
C PHE A 33 2.66 -4.73 12.31
N SER A 34 3.10 -5.37 11.21
CA SER A 34 4.53 -5.44 10.88
C SER A 34 5.15 -4.06 10.61
N ASN A 35 4.35 -3.09 10.11
CA ASN A 35 4.79 -1.71 9.84
C ASN A 35 3.72 -0.66 10.19
N SER A 36 2.73 -1.03 10.98
CA SER A 36 1.66 -0.17 11.49
C SER A 36 1.58 -0.30 13.02
N LYS A 37 0.67 0.44 13.64
CA LYS A 37 0.49 0.44 15.10
C LYS A 37 -0.98 0.19 15.45
N PRO A 38 -1.28 -0.58 16.53
CA PRO A 38 -2.66 -0.84 16.96
C PRO A 38 -3.47 0.41 17.25
N GLU A 39 -2.83 1.47 17.79
CA GLU A 39 -3.47 2.74 18.16
C GLU A 39 -4.13 3.45 16.97
N VAL A 40 -3.72 3.13 15.75
CA VAL A 40 -4.32 3.68 14.52
C VAL A 40 -5.79 3.28 14.40
N LEU A 41 -6.17 2.10 14.89
CA LEU A 41 -7.56 1.63 14.84
C LEU A 41 -8.49 2.53 15.67
N ASP A 42 -8.07 2.94 16.86
CA ASP A 42 -8.84 3.84 17.71
C ASP A 42 -8.92 5.25 17.10
N LYS A 43 -7.83 5.72 16.48
CA LYS A 43 -7.81 7.00 15.77
C LYS A 43 -8.77 7.01 14.56
N ILE A 44 -8.85 5.91 13.79
CA ILE A 44 -9.83 5.77 12.71
C ILE A 44 -11.27 5.88 13.24
N LYS A 45 -11.57 5.23 14.37
CA LYS A 45 -12.89 5.32 15.01
C LYS A 45 -13.19 6.72 15.52
N GLU A 46 -12.22 7.36 16.16
CA GLU A 46 -12.36 8.72 16.67
C GLU A 46 -12.66 9.71 15.54
N ILE A 47 -11.89 9.67 14.44
CA ILE A 47 -12.06 10.57 13.29
C ILE A 47 -13.39 10.33 12.56
N SER A 48 -13.75 9.05 12.35
CA SER A 48 -14.94 8.72 11.57
C SER A 48 -16.24 8.72 12.37
N GLY A 49 -16.14 8.60 13.71
CA GLY A 49 -17.29 8.40 14.59
C GLY A 49 -17.98 7.05 14.39
N LYS A 50 -17.32 6.05 13.77
CA LYS A 50 -17.92 4.78 13.38
C LYS A 50 -17.05 3.59 13.77
N ASP A 51 -17.70 2.48 14.11
CA ASP A 51 -17.05 1.20 14.34
C ASP A 51 -16.89 0.39 13.07
N PHE A 52 -15.90 -0.48 13.11
CA PHE A 52 -15.60 -1.47 12.06
C PHE A 52 -15.03 -2.75 12.67
N LYS A 53 -15.02 -3.84 11.90
CA LYS A 53 -14.39 -5.08 12.31
C LYS A 53 -12.90 -5.05 11.96
N PHE A 54 -12.10 -5.60 12.89
CA PHE A 54 -10.65 -5.77 12.73
C PHE A 54 -10.24 -7.20 13.06
N TYR A 55 -9.29 -7.73 12.29
CA TYR A 55 -8.65 -9.01 12.54
C TYR A 55 -7.13 -8.83 12.45
N GLU A 56 -6.43 -9.19 13.54
CA GLU A 56 -4.98 -9.23 13.56
C GLU A 56 -4.51 -10.52 12.91
N ILE A 57 -4.25 -10.46 11.62
CA ILE A 57 -3.80 -11.62 10.83
C ILE A 57 -2.78 -11.21 9.78
N ASP A 58 -1.89 -12.14 9.44
CA ASP A 58 -1.10 -12.06 8.23
C ASP A 58 -1.94 -12.58 7.05
N TYR A 59 -1.97 -11.84 5.93
CA TYR A 59 -2.75 -12.25 4.76
C TYR A 59 -2.14 -13.45 4.01
N LEU A 60 -0.90 -13.87 4.37
CA LEU A 60 -0.31 -15.14 3.99
C LEU A 60 -0.96 -16.34 4.69
N ASP A 61 -1.59 -16.13 5.86
CA ASP A 61 -2.30 -17.18 6.59
C ASP A 61 -3.67 -17.42 5.95
N LYS A 62 -3.69 -18.35 4.99
CA LYS A 62 -4.87 -18.67 4.20
C LYS A 62 -6.07 -19.09 5.06
N GLU A 63 -5.84 -19.86 6.11
CA GLU A 63 -6.93 -20.36 6.96
C GLU A 63 -7.60 -19.22 7.75
N LYS A 64 -6.80 -18.32 8.31
CA LYS A 64 -7.34 -17.15 9.00
C LYS A 64 -8.00 -16.17 8.04
N LEU A 65 -7.41 -15.98 6.84
CA LEU A 65 -8.01 -15.13 5.83
C LEU A 65 -9.37 -15.68 5.35
N GLU A 66 -9.49 -16.99 5.12
CA GLU A 66 -10.76 -17.61 4.76
C GLU A 66 -11.84 -17.38 5.82
N LYS A 67 -11.51 -17.49 7.12
CA LYS A 67 -12.45 -17.18 8.21
C LYS A 67 -12.98 -15.74 8.16
N VAL A 68 -12.12 -14.78 7.77
CA VAL A 68 -12.58 -13.39 7.59
C VAL A 68 -13.67 -13.30 6.51
N PHE A 69 -13.51 -14.03 5.40
CA PHE A 69 -14.53 -14.06 4.33
C PHE A 69 -15.80 -14.83 4.75
N GLU A 70 -15.67 -15.88 5.56
CA GLU A 70 -16.82 -16.63 6.11
C GLU A 70 -17.67 -15.78 7.06
N GLU A 71 -17.01 -15.02 7.94
CA GLU A 71 -17.67 -14.21 8.95
C GLU A 71 -18.20 -12.87 8.44
N ASN A 72 -17.80 -12.47 7.23
CA ASN A 72 -18.12 -11.17 6.66
C ASN A 72 -18.56 -11.26 5.20
N LYS A 73 -19.69 -10.65 4.89
CA LYS A 73 -20.14 -10.53 3.50
C LYS A 73 -19.31 -9.46 2.78
N ILE A 74 -18.13 -9.84 2.28
CA ILE A 74 -17.22 -8.98 1.53
C ILE A 74 -17.76 -8.76 0.12
N GLU A 75 -17.68 -7.51 -0.40
CA GLU A 75 -18.07 -7.16 -1.77
C GLU A 75 -16.90 -6.69 -2.63
N ALA A 76 -15.86 -6.15 -1.99
CA ALA A 76 -14.67 -5.62 -2.66
C ALA A 76 -13.46 -5.70 -1.73
N VAL A 77 -12.28 -5.71 -2.31
CA VAL A 77 -11.01 -5.67 -1.58
C VAL A 77 -10.15 -4.52 -2.10
N LEU A 78 -9.64 -3.69 -1.19
CA LEU A 78 -8.63 -2.66 -1.47
C LEU A 78 -7.35 -3.08 -0.77
N ASN A 79 -6.38 -3.58 -1.53
CA ASN A 79 -5.17 -4.16 -0.98
C ASN A 79 -4.06 -3.12 -0.79
N PHE A 80 -3.81 -2.76 0.46
CA PHE A 80 -2.70 -1.90 0.89
C PHE A 80 -1.55 -2.71 1.52
N ALA A 81 -1.77 -4.01 1.79
CA ALA A 81 -0.74 -4.86 2.38
C ALA A 81 0.45 -5.05 1.43
N GLY A 82 1.64 -5.02 2.00
CA GLY A 82 2.89 -5.26 1.30
C GLY A 82 4.05 -4.45 1.85
N TYR A 83 5.24 -5.02 1.79
CA TYR A 83 6.48 -4.32 2.12
C TYR A 83 6.79 -3.28 1.04
N LYS A 84 7.26 -2.08 1.44
CA LYS A 84 7.42 -0.93 0.54
C LYS A 84 8.80 -0.26 0.56
N ALA A 85 9.71 -0.67 1.43
CA ALA A 85 11.01 -0.05 1.58
C ALA A 85 11.97 -0.49 0.48
N VAL A 86 12.27 0.41 -0.47
CA VAL A 86 13.13 0.13 -1.63
C VAL A 86 14.50 -0.39 -1.22
N GLY A 87 15.20 0.29 -0.31
CA GLY A 87 16.54 -0.10 0.13
C GLY A 87 16.55 -1.47 0.83
N GLU A 88 15.56 -1.74 1.69
CA GLU A 88 15.43 -3.04 2.35
C GLU A 88 15.16 -4.17 1.35
N SER A 89 14.37 -3.91 0.30
CA SER A 89 14.04 -4.91 -0.71
C SER A 89 15.29 -5.47 -1.40
N ILE A 90 16.32 -4.63 -1.58
CA ILE A 90 17.60 -5.05 -2.19
C ILE A 90 18.34 -6.04 -1.25
N GLN A 91 18.23 -5.82 0.05
CA GLN A 91 18.89 -6.68 1.06
C GLN A 91 18.11 -7.95 1.34
N LYS A 92 16.77 -7.93 1.19
CA LYS A 92 15.85 -9.02 1.54
C LYS A 92 14.89 -9.39 0.39
N PRO A 93 15.41 -9.68 -0.82
CA PRO A 93 14.55 -9.83 -2.01
C PRO A 93 13.54 -10.97 -1.86
N LEU A 94 13.93 -12.10 -1.29
CA LEU A 94 13.05 -13.26 -1.15
C LEU A 94 11.89 -12.98 -0.18
N GLU A 95 12.15 -12.25 0.91
CA GLU A 95 11.11 -11.85 1.87
C GLU A 95 10.10 -10.92 1.19
N TYR A 96 10.57 -9.97 0.36
CA TYR A 96 9.72 -9.06 -0.39
C TYR A 96 8.85 -9.79 -1.41
N TYR A 97 9.41 -10.71 -2.19
CA TYR A 97 8.62 -11.50 -3.13
C TYR A 97 7.64 -12.41 -2.42
N HIS A 98 8.06 -13.09 -1.36
CA HIS A 98 7.17 -13.95 -0.60
C HIS A 98 6.01 -13.16 0.02
N ASN A 99 6.31 -12.08 0.74
CA ASN A 99 5.25 -11.27 1.34
C ASN A 99 4.33 -10.66 0.27
N ASN A 100 4.88 -9.94 -0.71
CA ASN A 100 4.06 -9.14 -1.61
C ASN A 100 3.33 -10.00 -2.66
N ILE A 101 4.04 -10.95 -3.30
CA ILE A 101 3.47 -11.76 -4.39
C ILE A 101 2.67 -12.92 -3.82
N SER A 102 3.27 -13.76 -2.95
CA SER A 102 2.55 -14.93 -2.42
C SER A 102 1.35 -14.51 -1.57
N GLY A 103 1.48 -13.45 -0.75
CA GLY A 103 0.34 -12.92 0.01
C GLY A 103 -0.78 -12.42 -0.89
N CYS A 104 -0.44 -11.71 -1.99
CA CYS A 104 -1.44 -11.28 -2.97
C CYS A 104 -2.11 -12.48 -3.67
N LEU A 105 -1.37 -13.54 -4.00
CA LEU A 105 -1.93 -14.77 -4.58
C LEU A 105 -2.90 -15.45 -3.61
N VAL A 106 -2.52 -15.60 -2.34
CA VAL A 106 -3.41 -16.17 -1.30
C VAL A 106 -4.71 -15.36 -1.20
N LEU A 107 -4.60 -14.03 -1.23
CA LEU A 107 -5.77 -13.14 -1.20
C LEU A 107 -6.66 -13.33 -2.44
N LEU A 108 -6.10 -13.34 -3.64
CA LEU A 108 -6.85 -13.51 -4.90
C LEU A 108 -7.51 -14.91 -5.00
N GLU A 109 -6.83 -15.97 -4.56
CA GLU A 109 -7.40 -17.32 -4.46
C GLU A 109 -8.59 -17.35 -3.50
N THR A 110 -8.44 -16.72 -2.33
CA THR A 110 -9.52 -16.62 -1.34
C THR A 110 -10.68 -15.82 -1.91
N MET A 111 -10.45 -14.67 -2.52
CA MET A 111 -11.48 -13.88 -3.19
C MET A 111 -12.24 -14.72 -4.23
N LYS A 112 -11.52 -15.46 -5.07
CA LYS A 112 -12.10 -16.35 -6.07
C LYS A 112 -12.98 -17.43 -5.44
N LYS A 113 -12.51 -18.08 -4.36
CA LYS A 113 -13.25 -19.11 -3.60
C LYS A 113 -14.59 -18.59 -3.08
N TYR A 114 -14.62 -17.34 -2.58
CA TYR A 114 -15.82 -16.72 -2.01
C TYR A 114 -16.61 -15.85 -3.02
N GLY A 115 -16.25 -15.87 -4.30
CA GLY A 115 -16.98 -15.16 -5.37
C GLY A 115 -16.83 -13.64 -5.33
N VAL A 116 -15.82 -13.11 -4.64
CA VAL A 116 -15.50 -11.67 -4.58
C VAL A 116 -14.55 -11.34 -5.72
N LYS A 117 -14.96 -10.46 -6.65
CA LYS A 117 -14.20 -10.17 -7.88
C LYS A 117 -13.88 -8.69 -8.07
N LYS A 118 -14.20 -7.83 -7.10
CA LYS A 118 -13.84 -6.40 -7.14
C LYS A 118 -12.55 -6.19 -6.37
N PHE A 119 -11.48 -5.84 -7.07
CA PHE A 119 -10.15 -5.72 -6.50
C PHE A 119 -9.48 -4.42 -6.90
N ILE A 120 -9.03 -3.65 -5.91
CA ILE A 120 -8.19 -2.47 -6.11
C ILE A 120 -6.80 -2.79 -5.56
N PHE A 121 -5.79 -2.65 -6.42
CA PHE A 121 -4.41 -2.94 -6.09
C PHE A 121 -3.59 -1.66 -5.96
N SER A 122 -2.95 -1.50 -4.81
CA SER A 122 -1.95 -0.46 -4.57
C SER A 122 -0.63 -0.83 -5.23
N SER A 123 -0.47 -0.41 -6.49
CA SER A 123 0.77 -0.50 -7.23
C SER A 123 1.65 0.73 -6.96
N SER A 124 2.68 0.95 -7.75
CA SER A 124 3.64 2.03 -7.56
C SER A 124 4.16 2.55 -8.89
N ALA A 125 4.49 3.82 -8.96
CA ALA A 125 5.18 4.42 -10.11
C ALA A 125 6.56 3.76 -10.38
N THR A 126 7.14 3.03 -9.42
CA THR A 126 8.37 2.27 -9.63
C THR A 126 8.26 1.21 -10.72
N VAL A 127 7.05 0.81 -11.13
CA VAL A 127 6.85 -0.13 -12.26
C VAL A 127 7.25 0.44 -13.61
N TYR A 128 7.34 1.77 -13.73
CA TYR A 128 7.80 2.42 -14.97
C TYR A 128 9.33 2.32 -15.15
N GLY A 129 10.09 1.99 -14.09
CA GLY A 129 11.55 2.01 -14.15
C GLY A 129 12.09 3.40 -14.48
N GLU A 130 13.05 3.46 -15.41
CA GLU A 130 13.52 4.74 -15.96
C GLU A 130 12.57 5.18 -17.09
N PRO A 131 11.91 6.34 -16.96
CA PRO A 131 10.90 6.77 -17.90
C PRO A 131 11.52 7.22 -19.23
N GLU A 132 10.92 6.79 -20.34
CA GLU A 132 11.29 7.24 -21.69
C GLU A 132 10.77 8.67 -21.99
N ARG A 133 9.76 9.13 -21.27
CA ARG A 133 9.15 10.47 -21.38
C ARG A 133 8.57 10.98 -20.07
N ILE A 134 8.45 12.29 -19.96
CA ILE A 134 7.81 13.02 -18.87
C ILE A 134 6.79 14.00 -19.48
N PRO A 135 5.56 14.13 -18.92
CA PRO A 135 5.04 13.42 -17.74
C PRO A 135 4.72 11.93 -18.01
N LEU A 136 4.74 11.12 -16.97
CA LEU A 136 4.30 9.72 -17.02
C LEU A 136 2.78 9.64 -17.17
N THR A 137 2.32 8.73 -18.02
CA THR A 137 0.92 8.40 -18.23
C THR A 137 0.76 6.87 -18.22
N GLU A 138 -0.47 6.36 -18.13
CA GLU A 138 -0.74 4.93 -17.97
C GLU A 138 -0.31 4.10 -19.21
N ASP A 139 -0.20 4.72 -20.38
CA ASP A 139 0.28 4.11 -21.63
C ASP A 139 1.82 4.07 -21.75
N CYS A 140 2.54 4.69 -20.80
CA CYS A 140 4.00 4.59 -20.76
C CYS A 140 4.41 3.13 -20.52
N LYS A 141 5.56 2.78 -21.14
CA LYS A 141 6.16 1.46 -20.96
C LYS A 141 6.43 1.18 -19.49
N ILE A 142 6.11 -0.03 -19.06
CA ILE A 142 6.43 -0.56 -17.73
C ILE A 142 7.51 -1.64 -17.84
N GLY A 143 8.30 -1.79 -16.79
CA GLY A 143 9.42 -2.73 -16.73
C GLY A 143 10.72 -2.03 -16.39
N GLY A 144 11.84 -2.77 -16.45
CA GLY A 144 13.15 -2.17 -16.12
C GLY A 144 13.24 -1.72 -14.65
N THR A 145 12.48 -2.32 -13.76
CA THR A 145 12.49 -1.99 -12.33
C THR A 145 13.89 -2.20 -11.74
N THR A 146 14.33 -1.27 -10.93
CA THR A 146 15.70 -1.23 -10.39
C THR A 146 15.83 -1.92 -9.01
N ASN A 147 14.73 -2.43 -8.47
CA ASN A 147 14.71 -3.02 -7.13
C ASN A 147 13.59 -4.07 -6.98
N PRO A 148 13.74 -5.03 -6.03
CA PRO A 148 12.75 -6.09 -5.81
C PRO A 148 11.37 -5.62 -5.39
N TYR A 149 11.25 -4.49 -4.68
CA TYR A 149 9.94 -3.90 -4.38
C TYR A 149 9.20 -3.52 -5.66
N GLY A 150 9.83 -2.74 -6.55
CA GLY A 150 9.24 -2.37 -7.84
C GLY A 150 8.91 -3.58 -8.70
N SER A 151 9.82 -4.57 -8.74
CA SER A 151 9.60 -5.83 -9.45
C SER A 151 8.40 -6.59 -8.89
N SER A 152 8.23 -6.63 -7.57
CA SER A 152 7.06 -7.31 -6.96
C SER A 152 5.74 -6.66 -7.38
N LYS A 153 5.69 -5.33 -7.45
CA LYS A 153 4.50 -4.61 -7.93
C LYS A 153 4.23 -4.88 -9.40
N LEU A 154 5.26 -4.86 -10.24
CA LEU A 154 5.16 -5.17 -11.68
C LEU A 154 4.65 -6.59 -11.92
N PHE A 155 5.17 -7.58 -11.18
CA PHE A 155 4.72 -8.96 -11.32
C PHE A 155 3.26 -9.14 -10.89
N ILE A 156 2.82 -8.46 -9.83
CA ILE A 156 1.42 -8.50 -9.42
C ILE A 156 0.53 -7.84 -10.48
N GLU A 157 0.94 -6.73 -11.10
CA GLU A 157 0.19 -6.14 -12.22
C GLU A 157 0.02 -7.13 -13.38
N GLN A 158 1.07 -7.90 -13.70
CA GLN A 158 0.97 -8.93 -14.73
C GLN A 158 0.02 -10.06 -14.32
N ILE A 159 0.12 -10.56 -13.08
CA ILE A 159 -0.80 -11.57 -12.54
C ILE A 159 -2.26 -11.10 -12.63
N LEU A 160 -2.53 -9.84 -12.30
CA LEU A 160 -3.88 -9.27 -12.37
C LEU A 160 -4.41 -9.16 -13.81
N LYS A 161 -3.56 -8.82 -14.77
CA LYS A 161 -3.91 -8.82 -16.20
C LYS A 161 -4.25 -10.21 -16.70
N ASP A 162 -3.44 -11.21 -16.33
CA ASP A 162 -3.65 -12.60 -16.70
C ASP A 162 -4.93 -13.18 -16.04
N LEU A 163 -5.19 -12.79 -14.77
CA LEU A 163 -6.42 -13.15 -14.08
C LEU A 163 -7.65 -12.58 -14.78
N TYR A 164 -7.64 -11.32 -15.17
CA TYR A 164 -8.70 -10.68 -15.92
C TYR A 164 -8.89 -11.32 -17.32
N ALA A 165 -7.80 -11.63 -18.00
CA ALA A 165 -7.86 -12.31 -19.30
C ALA A 165 -8.47 -13.72 -19.21
N SER A 166 -8.24 -14.42 -18.08
CA SER A 166 -8.83 -15.74 -17.83
C SER A 166 -10.31 -15.70 -17.46
N ASP A 167 -10.76 -14.59 -16.87
CA ASP A 167 -12.14 -14.40 -16.41
C ASP A 167 -12.47 -12.90 -16.32
N ASN A 168 -13.11 -12.38 -17.36
CA ASN A 168 -13.44 -10.94 -17.48
C ASN A 168 -14.58 -10.48 -16.56
N SER A 169 -15.10 -11.33 -15.69
CA SER A 169 -16.02 -10.91 -14.63
C SER A 169 -15.33 -10.28 -13.42
N TRP A 170 -13.99 -10.26 -13.40
CA TRP A 170 -13.24 -9.49 -12.43
C TRP A 170 -13.28 -7.99 -12.74
N ASP A 171 -13.53 -7.18 -11.73
CA ASP A 171 -13.38 -5.73 -11.75
C ASP A 171 -12.05 -5.38 -11.06
N ILE A 172 -11.02 -5.09 -11.84
CA ILE A 172 -9.67 -4.81 -11.31
C ILE A 172 -9.29 -3.38 -11.60
N CYS A 173 -8.86 -2.66 -10.56
CA CYS A 173 -8.28 -1.33 -10.65
C CYS A 173 -6.85 -1.36 -10.11
N ILE A 174 -5.89 -0.84 -10.89
CA ILE A 174 -4.48 -0.77 -10.50
C ILE A 174 -4.13 0.70 -10.29
N LEU A 175 -3.75 1.08 -9.07
CA LEU A 175 -3.37 2.44 -8.70
C LEU A 175 -1.85 2.53 -8.56
N ARG A 176 -1.19 3.25 -9.46
CA ARG A 176 0.26 3.47 -9.42
C ARG A 176 0.57 4.75 -8.65
N TYR A 177 0.80 4.62 -7.35
CA TYR A 177 1.14 5.76 -6.51
C TYR A 177 2.54 6.27 -6.82
N PHE A 178 2.69 7.61 -6.86
CA PHE A 178 3.97 8.30 -6.82
C PHE A 178 4.43 8.42 -5.36
N ASN A 179 4.65 9.61 -4.83
CA ASN A 179 5.10 9.80 -3.46
C ASN A 179 3.97 10.45 -2.66
N PRO A 180 3.07 9.67 -2.04
CA PRO A 180 2.01 10.25 -1.24
C PRO A 180 2.59 10.96 -0.01
N VAL A 181 2.13 12.19 0.22
CA VAL A 181 2.52 12.98 1.38
C VAL A 181 1.30 13.59 2.04
N GLY A 182 1.41 13.85 3.34
CA GLY A 182 0.37 14.50 4.12
C GLY A 182 -0.08 13.69 5.32
N ALA A 183 -0.91 14.35 6.11
CA ALA A 183 -1.58 13.77 7.26
C ALA A 183 -3.04 14.20 7.25
N HIS A 184 -3.89 13.48 7.95
CA HIS A 184 -5.28 13.88 8.13
C HIS A 184 -5.37 15.21 8.89
N GLU A 185 -6.31 16.07 8.53
CA GLU A 185 -6.50 17.40 9.13
C GLU A 185 -6.65 17.40 10.66
N SER A 186 -7.13 16.29 11.25
CA SER A 186 -7.20 16.10 12.70
C SER A 186 -5.83 15.98 13.38
N GLY A 187 -4.75 15.74 12.62
CA GLY A 187 -3.44 15.44 13.17
C GLY A 187 -3.31 14.05 13.82
N LEU A 188 -4.34 13.21 13.80
CA LEU A 188 -4.36 11.93 14.49
C LEU A 188 -3.75 10.78 13.69
N ILE A 189 -3.84 10.82 12.35
CA ILE A 189 -3.26 9.82 11.44
C ILE A 189 -2.39 10.47 10.38
N GLY A 190 -1.32 9.80 9.99
CA GLY A 190 -0.35 10.24 9.00
C GLY A 190 0.65 9.13 8.71
N GLU A 191 1.74 9.44 8.01
CA GLU A 191 2.80 8.47 7.78
C GLU A 191 3.72 8.37 9.00
N GLU A 192 3.58 7.27 9.75
CA GLU A 192 4.37 6.98 10.94
C GLU A 192 5.01 5.58 10.84
N PRO A 193 6.08 5.42 10.05
CA PRO A 193 6.74 4.14 9.87
C PRO A 193 7.46 3.70 11.15
N GLN A 194 7.59 2.39 11.34
CA GLN A 194 8.48 1.84 12.37
C GLN A 194 9.94 2.10 11.99
N GLY A 195 10.78 2.35 12.97
CA GLY A 195 12.20 2.61 12.77
C GLY A 195 12.49 3.98 12.13
N ILE A 196 13.60 4.08 11.38
CA ILE A 196 14.00 5.30 10.66
C ILE A 196 13.14 5.46 9.42
N PRO A 197 12.53 6.63 9.18
CA PRO A 197 11.73 6.86 7.98
C PRO A 197 12.55 6.73 6.69
N ASN A 198 11.96 6.12 5.67
CA ASN A 198 12.55 6.04 4.33
C ASN A 198 12.00 7.13 3.38
N ASN A 199 10.86 7.74 3.72
CA ASN A 199 10.26 8.81 2.97
C ASN A 199 10.65 10.18 3.53
N LEU A 200 10.69 11.19 2.67
CA LEU A 200 11.16 12.52 3.00
C LEU A 200 10.33 13.19 4.11
N MET A 201 9.00 13.23 3.96
CA MET A 201 8.15 14.00 4.88
C MET A 201 8.15 13.49 6.32
N PRO A 202 8.01 12.18 6.61
CA PRO A 202 8.13 11.72 8.00
C PRO A 202 9.54 11.94 8.58
N TYR A 203 10.58 11.94 7.73
CA TYR A 203 11.94 12.29 8.17
C TYR A 203 12.03 13.76 8.58
N ILE A 204 11.55 14.68 7.72
CA ILE A 204 11.49 16.12 8.00
C ILE A 204 10.68 16.38 9.29
N ALA A 205 9.52 15.75 9.43
CA ALA A 205 8.66 15.90 10.60
C ALA A 205 9.39 15.51 11.90
N ARG A 206 10.16 14.43 11.88
CA ARG A 206 10.96 14.00 13.04
C ARG A 206 12.12 14.95 13.36
N VAL A 207 12.73 15.55 12.34
CA VAL A 207 13.75 16.60 12.56
C VAL A 207 13.10 17.84 13.16
N ALA A 208 11.97 18.28 12.59
CA ALA A 208 11.23 19.43 13.12
C ALA A 208 10.74 19.24 14.57
N ALA A 209 10.35 18.00 14.92
CA ALA A 209 9.96 17.62 16.28
C ALA A 209 11.15 17.40 17.24
N GLY A 210 12.41 17.52 16.76
CA GLY A 210 13.61 17.31 17.57
C GLY A 210 13.92 15.85 17.90
N THR A 211 13.21 14.87 17.31
CA THR A 211 13.48 13.44 17.53
C THR A 211 14.62 12.90 16.65
N LEU A 212 14.94 13.60 15.55
CA LEU A 212 16.14 13.40 14.76
C LEU A 212 16.93 14.70 14.71
N LYS A 213 18.26 14.58 14.66
CA LYS A 213 19.17 15.73 14.75
C LYS A 213 19.15 16.59 13.49
N GLU A 214 19.20 15.96 12.35
CA GLU A 214 19.40 16.62 11.06
C GLU A 214 18.84 15.81 9.90
N LEU A 215 18.56 16.46 8.79
CA LEU A 215 18.22 15.86 7.52
C LEU A 215 19.51 15.70 6.69
N SER A 216 19.75 14.48 6.18
CA SER A 216 20.87 14.21 5.28
C SER A 216 20.44 14.35 3.82
N VAL A 217 21.21 15.09 3.03
CA VAL A 217 21.06 15.16 1.58
C VAL A 217 22.09 14.24 0.94
N PHE A 218 21.62 13.24 0.19
CA PHE A 218 22.46 12.21 -0.43
C PHE A 218 22.76 12.58 -1.87
N GLY A 219 23.91 13.22 -2.09
CA GLY A 219 24.37 13.64 -3.41
C GLY A 219 23.77 14.97 -3.90
N ASN A 220 24.49 15.60 -4.83
CA ASN A 220 24.09 16.83 -5.49
C ASN A 220 24.56 16.83 -6.96
N ASP A 221 24.71 15.65 -7.54
CA ASP A 221 25.30 15.37 -8.85
C ASP A 221 24.27 14.80 -9.85
N TYR A 222 22.98 14.94 -9.56
CA TYR A 222 21.93 14.60 -10.51
C TYR A 222 21.92 15.56 -11.69
N ASN A 223 21.52 15.08 -12.86
CA ASN A 223 21.37 15.90 -14.05
C ASN A 223 20.10 16.77 -13.98
N THR A 224 20.08 17.70 -13.05
CA THR A 224 19.00 18.66 -12.75
C THR A 224 19.59 20.04 -12.53
N PRO A 225 18.81 21.14 -12.64
CA PRO A 225 19.34 22.50 -12.50
C PRO A 225 20.05 22.78 -11.18
N ASP A 226 19.66 22.11 -10.09
CA ASP A 226 20.22 22.27 -8.75
C ASP A 226 21.03 21.05 -8.26
N GLY A 227 21.19 20.04 -9.11
CA GLY A 227 21.89 18.80 -8.80
C GLY A 227 21.13 17.86 -7.87
N THR A 228 19.88 18.16 -7.51
CA THR A 228 19.06 17.30 -6.63
C THR A 228 18.14 16.37 -7.42
N GLY A 229 17.66 15.31 -6.79
CA GLY A 229 16.72 14.36 -7.39
C GLY A 229 15.33 14.97 -7.54
N VAL A 230 14.71 14.80 -8.70
CA VAL A 230 13.31 15.17 -8.94
C VAL A 230 12.37 14.10 -8.39
N ARG A 231 11.31 14.52 -7.71
CA ARG A 231 10.25 13.65 -7.20
C ARG A 231 8.88 14.29 -7.40
N ASP A 232 7.88 13.44 -7.62
CA ASP A 232 6.50 13.83 -7.78
C ASP A 232 5.73 13.48 -6.50
N TYR A 233 5.25 14.50 -5.79
CA TYR A 233 4.50 14.36 -4.53
C TYR A 233 3.01 14.58 -4.78
N ILE A 234 2.17 13.72 -4.21
CA ILE A 234 0.70 13.74 -4.34
C ILE A 234 0.04 13.77 -2.97
#